data_53822929fee0ad7bd54cbb410709b70a
#
_entry.id   53822929fee0ad7bd54cbb410709b70a
#
_cell.length_a   1.000
_cell.length_b   1.000
_cell.length_c   1.000
_cell.angle_alpha   90.00
_cell.angle_beta   90.00
_cell.angle_gamma   90.00
#
_symmetry.space_group_name_H-M   'P 1'
#
loop_
_entity.id
_entity.type
_entity.pdbx_description
1 polymer ?
#
loop_
_entity_poly.entity_id
_entity_poly.type
_entity_poly.pdbx_seq_one_letter_code
_entity_poly.pdbx_strand_id
1 'polypeptide(L)'
;MSDSKAKRSMVLIRAVWAVGIVLSFAGLLGAQEAIRAGLSSFPADTQQVAYSNFAQLRSSSDYPQIRQHVLYQQLRGFQEFLRSVGVDPERDINEVMLGWRGESPSGPGSFGVATGTFDPDRVRQFFTQTQLPVQSYAGFDLFAFGSGADPAGTFFTFLDSSLAAFGQLHDLKAILDVREGSAQALDTNQKLRGFEAELEGVSPQWGILTGKAAGNVAAPWLAGGKKNTIDMTAFLQPIQAVLYRVDWDGGFTVHISVACVTPESAAGLFQLLNILKSAPVFSASGGGPGSASLLQNLEAHQNGSRLELDASGPADALDQVLKVGE
;
A
#
# COMPACT_ATOMS: atom_id res chain seq x y z
N MET A 1 0.40 -62.99 -3.22
CA MET A 1 -0.34 -61.96 -3.99
C MET A 1 -0.69 -60.70 -3.19
N SER A 2 -0.07 -60.49 -2.03
CA SER A 2 -0.41 -59.37 -1.12
C SER A 2 0.57 -58.17 -1.23
N ASP A 3 1.77 -58.38 -1.73
CA ASP A 3 2.87 -57.36 -1.71
C ASP A 3 2.80 -56.30 -2.83
N SER A 4 2.09 -56.62 -3.91
CA SER A 4 1.96 -55.72 -5.09
C SER A 4 0.95 -54.57 -4.87
N LYS A 5 -0.06 -54.74 -4.01
CA LYS A 5 -1.05 -53.70 -3.71
C LYS A 5 -0.52 -52.65 -2.73
N ALA A 6 0.30 -53.05 -1.79
CA ALA A 6 0.91 -52.14 -0.82
C ALA A 6 1.92 -51.17 -1.48
N LYS A 7 2.74 -51.66 -2.45
CA LYS A 7 3.68 -50.81 -3.20
C LYS A 7 2.97 -49.82 -4.12
N ARG A 8 1.82 -50.15 -4.73
CA ARG A 8 1.05 -49.20 -5.58
C ARG A 8 0.38 -48.10 -4.77
N SER A 9 -0.11 -48.40 -3.56
CA SER A 9 -0.70 -47.41 -2.66
C SER A 9 0.31 -46.38 -2.18
N MET A 10 1.55 -46.82 -1.89
CA MET A 10 2.61 -45.96 -1.39
C MET A 10 3.21 -45.02 -2.46
N VAL A 11 3.16 -45.42 -3.73
CA VAL A 11 3.57 -44.56 -4.87
C VAL A 11 2.51 -43.51 -5.16
N LEU A 12 1.22 -43.82 -5.03
CA LEU A 12 0.12 -42.86 -5.22
C LEU A 12 0.11 -41.77 -4.12
N ILE A 13 0.38 -42.16 -2.87
CA ILE A 13 0.43 -41.21 -1.75
C ILE A 13 1.61 -40.23 -1.92
N ARG A 14 2.77 -40.69 -2.39
CA ARG A 14 3.93 -39.82 -2.65
C ARG A 14 3.70 -38.87 -3.83
N ALA A 15 2.92 -39.26 -4.85
CA ALA A 15 2.58 -38.38 -5.98
C ALA A 15 1.60 -37.28 -5.57
N VAL A 16 0.65 -37.58 -4.68
CA VAL A 16 -0.32 -36.58 -4.17
C VAL A 16 0.35 -35.52 -3.30
N TRP A 17 1.34 -35.93 -2.47
CA TRP A 17 2.12 -34.95 -1.68
C TRP A 17 3.05 -34.07 -2.52
N ALA A 18 3.64 -34.59 -3.58
CA ALA A 18 4.49 -33.82 -4.48
C ALA A 18 3.68 -32.77 -5.29
N VAL A 19 2.45 -33.11 -5.71
CA VAL A 19 1.55 -32.18 -6.41
C VAL A 19 1.00 -31.12 -5.46
N GLY A 20 0.68 -31.48 -4.20
CA GLY A 20 0.23 -30.52 -3.18
C GLY A 20 1.30 -29.48 -2.81
N ILE A 21 2.57 -29.88 -2.76
CA ILE A 21 3.68 -28.96 -2.47
C ILE A 21 3.96 -28.03 -3.66
N VAL A 22 3.86 -28.52 -4.90
CA VAL A 22 4.07 -27.70 -6.10
C VAL A 22 2.94 -26.67 -6.28
N LEU A 23 1.69 -27.02 -5.95
CA LEU A 23 0.58 -26.05 -6.00
C LEU A 23 0.66 -25.00 -4.87
N SER A 24 1.23 -25.33 -3.71
CA SER A 24 1.45 -24.36 -2.63
C SER A 24 2.57 -23.38 -2.95
N PHE A 25 3.60 -23.79 -3.69
CA PHE A 25 4.67 -22.89 -4.15
C PHE A 25 4.24 -21.99 -5.32
N ALA A 26 3.33 -22.44 -6.20
CA ALA A 26 2.82 -21.59 -7.27
C ALA A 26 1.95 -20.43 -6.74
N GLY A 27 1.24 -20.62 -5.61
CA GLY A 27 0.51 -19.56 -4.94
C GLY A 27 1.40 -18.51 -4.27
N LEU A 28 2.57 -18.91 -3.76
CA LEU A 28 3.55 -17.99 -3.15
C LEU A 28 4.38 -17.21 -4.18
N LEU A 29 4.60 -17.76 -5.36
CA LEU A 29 5.35 -17.08 -6.43
C LEU A 29 4.54 -15.98 -7.15
N GLY A 30 3.19 -16.03 -7.07
CA GLY A 30 2.31 -15.00 -7.61
C GLY A 30 2.10 -13.81 -6.68
N ALA A 31 2.24 -14.03 -5.37
CA ALA A 31 1.98 -13.03 -4.33
C ALA A 31 3.22 -12.16 -4.09
N GLN A 32 3.56 -11.25 -4.94
CA GLN A 32 4.61 -10.22 -4.79
C GLN A 32 5.01 -9.65 -6.16
N GLU A 33 4.20 -9.96 -7.19
CA GLU A 33 4.51 -9.48 -8.53
C GLU A 33 4.42 -7.95 -8.61
N ALA A 34 3.43 -7.34 -7.94
CA ALA A 34 3.30 -5.88 -7.86
C ALA A 34 4.47 -5.24 -7.12
N ILE A 35 5.01 -5.88 -6.07
CA ILE A 35 6.18 -5.38 -5.34
C ILE A 35 7.40 -5.37 -6.27
N ARG A 36 7.68 -6.49 -6.92
CA ARG A 36 8.81 -6.58 -7.87
C ARG A 36 8.66 -5.60 -9.02
N ALA A 37 7.45 -5.50 -9.60
CA ALA A 37 7.16 -4.56 -10.67
C ALA A 37 7.34 -3.11 -10.22
N GLY A 38 6.86 -2.74 -9.02
CA GLY A 38 7.03 -1.41 -8.45
C GLY A 38 8.51 -1.08 -8.20
N LEU A 39 9.24 -1.97 -7.54
CA LEU A 39 10.66 -1.76 -7.26
C LEU A 39 11.50 -1.58 -8.53
N SER A 40 11.20 -2.34 -9.59
CA SER A 40 11.92 -2.27 -10.87
C SER A 40 11.42 -1.19 -11.83
N SER A 41 10.27 -0.55 -11.55
CA SER A 41 9.67 0.45 -12.46
C SER A 41 9.51 1.83 -11.83
N PHE A 42 9.46 1.94 -10.50
CA PHE A 42 9.33 3.24 -9.86
C PHE A 42 10.66 4.01 -9.90
N PRO A 43 10.63 5.34 -10.06
CA PRO A 43 11.81 6.16 -10.01
C PRO A 43 12.56 6.05 -8.67
N ALA A 44 13.90 6.10 -8.70
CA ALA A 44 14.76 5.96 -7.52
C ALA A 44 14.53 7.02 -6.43
N ASP A 45 13.97 8.18 -6.79
CA ASP A 45 13.61 9.27 -5.88
C ASP A 45 12.23 9.11 -5.21
N THR A 46 11.58 7.96 -5.39
CA THR A 46 10.36 7.60 -4.66
C THR A 46 10.63 7.58 -3.16
N GLN A 47 9.85 8.32 -2.39
CA GLN A 47 10.02 8.48 -0.95
C GLN A 47 9.05 7.66 -0.12
N GLN A 48 7.95 7.26 -0.73
CA GLN A 48 6.88 6.52 -0.05
C GLN A 48 6.38 5.43 -0.97
N VAL A 49 6.08 4.29 -0.39
CA VAL A 49 5.43 3.18 -1.06
C VAL A 49 4.34 2.59 -0.18
N ALA A 50 3.29 2.08 -0.80
CA ALA A 50 2.24 1.31 -0.14
C ALA A 50 1.86 0.12 -1.01
N TYR A 51 1.62 -1.01 -0.37
CA TYR A 51 1.23 -2.26 -1.03
C TYR A 51 -0.09 -2.77 -0.49
N SER A 52 -0.90 -3.35 -1.36
CA SER A 52 -2.13 -4.04 -1.02
C SER A 52 -2.33 -5.28 -1.88
N ASN A 53 -2.51 -6.42 -1.23
CA ASN A 53 -2.88 -7.69 -1.87
C ASN A 53 -4.40 -7.88 -1.84
N PHE A 54 -5.08 -7.40 -2.87
CA PHE A 54 -6.54 -7.50 -2.96
C PHE A 54 -7.03 -8.94 -3.11
N ALA A 55 -6.24 -9.83 -3.73
CA ALA A 55 -6.59 -11.24 -3.83
C ALA A 55 -6.67 -11.89 -2.44
N GLN A 56 -5.71 -11.59 -1.57
CA GLN A 56 -5.70 -12.08 -0.19
C GLN A 56 -6.80 -11.40 0.64
N LEU A 57 -6.98 -10.08 0.53
CA LEU A 57 -8.02 -9.35 1.25
C LEU A 57 -9.42 -9.87 0.91
N ARG A 58 -9.70 -10.18 -0.37
CA ARG A 58 -10.98 -10.76 -0.79
C ARG A 58 -11.29 -12.13 -0.16
N SER A 59 -10.27 -12.86 0.27
CA SER A 59 -10.45 -14.14 0.96
C SER A 59 -10.74 -13.99 2.46
N SER A 60 -10.58 -12.79 3.03
CA SER A 60 -10.90 -12.51 4.43
C SER A 60 -12.41 -12.44 4.67
N SER A 61 -12.87 -12.93 5.84
CA SER A 61 -14.24 -12.73 6.31
C SER A 61 -14.62 -11.27 6.50
N ASP A 62 -13.61 -10.40 6.75
CA ASP A 62 -13.78 -8.97 6.96
C ASP A 62 -13.86 -8.18 5.65
N TYR A 63 -13.67 -8.82 4.47
CA TYR A 63 -13.63 -8.13 3.19
C TYR A 63 -14.81 -7.18 2.92
N PRO A 64 -16.07 -7.52 3.25
CA PRO A 64 -17.19 -6.60 3.06
C PRO A 64 -17.01 -5.27 3.82
N GLN A 65 -16.43 -5.32 5.02
CA GLN A 65 -16.15 -4.14 5.85
C GLN A 65 -14.93 -3.40 5.33
N ILE A 66 -13.84 -4.11 5.02
CA ILE A 66 -12.63 -3.54 4.38
C ILE A 66 -13.03 -2.77 3.12
N ARG A 67 -13.84 -3.38 2.27
CA ARG A 67 -14.35 -2.77 1.04
C ARG A 67 -15.15 -1.50 1.30
N GLN A 68 -16.03 -1.52 2.29
CA GLN A 68 -16.89 -0.39 2.61
C GLN A 68 -16.11 0.80 3.16
N HIS A 69 -15.12 0.57 4.00
CA HIS A 69 -14.45 1.60 4.79
C HIS A 69 -13.10 2.03 4.22
N VAL A 70 -12.32 1.12 3.66
CA VAL A 70 -10.94 1.39 3.23
C VAL A 70 -10.83 1.62 1.72
N LEU A 71 -11.54 0.82 0.91
CA LEU A 71 -11.36 0.83 -0.54
C LEU A 71 -12.32 1.77 -1.27
N TYR A 72 -13.47 2.06 -0.70
CA TYR A 72 -14.60 2.61 -1.45
C TYR A 72 -14.59 4.12 -1.61
N GLN A 73 -14.12 4.87 -0.62
CA GLN A 73 -14.28 6.34 -0.64
C GLN A 73 -13.35 7.01 -1.65
N GLN A 74 -12.12 6.53 -1.77
CA GLN A 74 -11.11 7.13 -2.66
C GLN A 74 -11.20 6.64 -4.11
N LEU A 75 -11.90 5.52 -4.38
CA LEU A 75 -11.87 4.84 -5.68
C LEU A 75 -13.21 4.82 -6.43
N ARG A 76 -14.30 5.41 -5.94
CA ARG A 76 -15.64 5.28 -6.59
C ARG A 76 -15.66 5.72 -8.04
N GLY A 77 -15.26 6.95 -8.33
CA GLY A 77 -15.25 7.46 -9.70
C GLY A 77 -14.31 6.67 -10.61
N PHE A 78 -13.22 6.18 -10.02
CA PHE A 78 -12.24 5.35 -10.69
C PHE A 78 -12.79 3.96 -11.03
N GLN A 79 -13.50 3.32 -10.09
CA GLN A 79 -14.09 2.00 -10.32
C GLN A 79 -15.16 2.01 -11.40
N GLU A 80 -16.04 3.04 -11.41
CA GLU A 80 -17.07 3.17 -12.44
C GLU A 80 -16.45 3.33 -13.82
N PHE A 81 -15.41 4.15 -13.93
CA PHE A 81 -14.69 4.30 -15.19
C PHE A 81 -14.02 2.99 -15.62
N LEU A 82 -13.29 2.30 -14.74
CA LEU A 82 -12.65 1.02 -15.04
C LEU A 82 -13.65 -0.03 -15.52
N ARG A 83 -14.82 -0.11 -14.87
CA ARG A 83 -15.89 -1.01 -15.31
C ARG A 83 -16.43 -0.63 -16.69
N SER A 84 -16.53 0.65 -17.01
CA SER A 84 -16.99 1.10 -18.33
C SER A 84 -16.03 0.71 -19.46
N VAL A 85 -14.73 0.67 -19.15
CA VAL A 85 -13.68 0.20 -20.10
C VAL A 85 -13.46 -1.32 -20.04
N GLY A 86 -14.24 -2.04 -19.22
CA GLY A 86 -14.25 -3.50 -19.17
C GLY A 86 -13.27 -4.11 -18.17
N VAL A 87 -12.71 -3.33 -17.25
CA VAL A 87 -11.91 -3.80 -16.12
C VAL A 87 -12.74 -3.74 -14.85
N ASP A 88 -13.02 -4.88 -14.22
CA ASP A 88 -13.66 -4.93 -12.91
C ASP A 88 -12.59 -4.99 -11.81
N PRO A 89 -12.34 -3.89 -11.07
CA PRO A 89 -11.27 -3.87 -10.05
C PRO A 89 -11.41 -4.94 -8.99
N GLU A 90 -12.65 -5.35 -8.69
CA GLU A 90 -12.90 -6.36 -7.66
C GLU A 90 -12.58 -7.79 -8.11
N ARG A 91 -12.50 -8.02 -9.40
CA ARG A 91 -12.22 -9.34 -9.98
C ARG A 91 -10.86 -9.39 -10.63
N ASP A 92 -10.53 -8.33 -11.38
CA ASP A 92 -9.44 -8.34 -12.35
C ASP A 92 -8.13 -7.81 -11.78
N ILE A 93 -8.15 -7.08 -10.61
CA ILE A 93 -6.95 -6.59 -9.92
C ILE A 93 -6.61 -7.51 -8.73
N ASN A 94 -5.39 -8.01 -8.68
CA ASN A 94 -4.91 -8.90 -7.62
C ASN A 94 -4.08 -8.16 -6.59
N GLU A 95 -3.12 -7.34 -7.04
CA GLU A 95 -2.23 -6.59 -6.17
C GLU A 95 -2.03 -5.18 -6.72
N VAL A 96 -1.77 -4.24 -5.83
CA VAL A 96 -1.41 -2.86 -6.18
C VAL A 96 -0.22 -2.43 -5.33
N MET A 97 0.76 -1.84 -5.98
CA MET A 97 1.81 -1.07 -5.30
C MET A 97 1.72 0.39 -5.75
N LEU A 98 1.65 1.27 -4.77
CA LEU A 98 1.62 2.73 -4.97
C LEU A 98 2.97 3.34 -4.62
N GLY A 99 3.31 4.44 -5.26
CA GLY A 99 4.48 5.26 -4.97
C GLY A 99 4.17 6.74 -4.95
N TRP A 100 4.95 7.50 -4.18
CA TRP A 100 4.90 8.96 -4.14
C TRP A 100 6.32 9.52 -4.09
N ARG A 101 6.54 10.59 -4.86
CA ARG A 101 7.81 11.34 -4.89
C ARG A 101 7.76 12.58 -4.01
N GLY A 102 6.57 13.02 -3.62
CA GLY A 102 6.33 14.19 -2.78
C GLY A 102 6.33 13.89 -1.28
N GLU A 103 6.31 14.95 -0.49
CA GLU A 103 6.35 14.90 0.99
C GLU A 103 4.98 14.57 1.62
N SER A 104 3.89 14.49 0.85
CA SER A 104 2.53 14.19 1.35
C SER A 104 1.95 12.97 0.66
N PRO A 105 1.51 11.95 1.40
CA PRO A 105 0.85 10.77 0.83
C PRO A 105 -0.57 11.07 0.28
N SER A 106 -1.16 12.19 0.67
CA SER A 106 -2.46 12.66 0.20
C SER A 106 -2.36 13.68 -0.93
N GLY A 107 -1.13 14.05 -1.33
CA GLY A 107 -0.89 15.04 -2.38
C GLY A 107 -1.17 14.51 -3.78
N PRO A 108 -1.43 15.41 -4.75
CA PRO A 108 -1.44 15.05 -6.16
C PRO A 108 -0.05 14.51 -6.52
N GLY A 109 0.03 13.35 -7.17
CA GLY A 109 1.30 12.74 -7.59
C GLY A 109 1.50 11.31 -7.10
N SER A 110 0.42 10.61 -6.73
CA SER A 110 0.48 9.17 -6.57
C SER A 110 0.54 8.49 -7.94
N PHE A 111 1.38 7.49 -8.04
CA PHE A 111 1.48 6.61 -9.19
C PHE A 111 1.54 5.17 -8.68
N GLY A 112 1.35 4.20 -9.58
CA GLY A 112 1.35 2.82 -9.12
C GLY A 112 1.44 1.83 -10.26
N VAL A 113 1.60 0.57 -9.84
CA VAL A 113 1.43 -0.60 -10.68
C VAL A 113 0.35 -1.49 -10.08
N ALA A 114 -0.38 -2.16 -10.94
CA ALA A 114 -1.40 -3.13 -10.56
C ALA A 114 -1.15 -4.44 -11.31
N THR A 115 -1.19 -5.55 -10.59
CA THR A 115 -1.21 -6.88 -11.21
C THR A 115 -2.63 -7.42 -11.28
N GLY A 116 -2.90 -8.22 -12.31
CA GLY A 116 -4.24 -8.76 -12.49
C GLY A 116 -4.42 -9.50 -13.79
N THR A 117 -5.63 -9.49 -14.30
CA THR A 117 -5.99 -10.05 -15.60
C THR A 117 -6.62 -8.96 -16.43
N PHE A 118 -5.90 -8.48 -17.43
CA PHE A 118 -6.30 -7.35 -18.25
C PHE A 118 -6.51 -7.75 -19.71
N ASP A 119 -7.40 -7.03 -20.38
CA ASP A 119 -7.62 -7.11 -21.83
C ASP A 119 -7.30 -5.75 -22.47
N PRO A 120 -6.02 -5.49 -22.83
CA PRO A 120 -5.61 -4.23 -23.42
C PRO A 120 -6.32 -3.91 -24.74
N ASP A 121 -6.65 -4.93 -25.53
CA ASP A 121 -7.32 -4.73 -26.83
C ASP A 121 -8.77 -4.27 -26.66
N ARG A 122 -9.48 -4.80 -25.66
CA ARG A 122 -10.81 -4.35 -25.31
C ARG A 122 -10.82 -2.89 -24.86
N VAL A 123 -9.85 -2.48 -24.05
CA VAL A 123 -9.71 -1.09 -23.61
C VAL A 123 -9.39 -0.19 -24.79
N ARG A 124 -8.48 -0.57 -25.67
CA ARG A 124 -8.15 0.19 -26.89
C ARG A 124 -9.37 0.33 -27.80
N GLN A 125 -10.15 -0.72 -27.96
CA GLN A 125 -11.40 -0.69 -28.73
C GLN A 125 -12.42 0.28 -28.13
N PHE A 126 -12.59 0.29 -26.81
CA PHE A 126 -13.47 1.23 -26.11
C PHE A 126 -13.06 2.68 -26.38
N PHE A 127 -11.77 3.03 -26.23
CA PHE A 127 -11.25 4.37 -26.48
C PHE A 127 -11.46 4.80 -27.93
N THR A 128 -11.27 3.88 -28.89
CA THR A 128 -11.52 4.12 -30.32
C THR A 128 -13.01 4.38 -30.59
N GLN A 129 -13.91 3.57 -30.04
CA GLN A 129 -15.36 3.70 -30.26
C GLN A 129 -15.94 4.96 -29.61
N THR A 130 -15.41 5.36 -28.47
CA THR A 130 -15.85 6.55 -27.74
C THR A 130 -15.12 7.82 -28.14
N GLN A 131 -14.17 7.72 -29.09
CA GLN A 131 -13.31 8.82 -29.56
C GLN A 131 -12.55 9.52 -28.41
N LEU A 132 -12.24 8.80 -27.33
CA LEU A 132 -11.41 9.31 -26.26
C LEU A 132 -9.95 9.40 -26.72
N PRO A 133 -9.21 10.44 -26.29
CA PRO A 133 -7.83 10.62 -26.72
C PRO A 133 -6.92 9.54 -26.11
N VAL A 134 -6.05 9.00 -26.95
CA VAL A 134 -4.95 8.12 -26.54
C VAL A 134 -3.65 8.84 -26.85
N GLN A 135 -2.75 8.93 -25.87
CA GLN A 135 -1.40 9.45 -26.08
C GLN A 135 -0.46 8.26 -26.27
N SER A 136 0.64 8.46 -26.97
CA SER A 136 1.68 7.44 -27.09
C SER A 136 2.98 7.96 -26.47
N TYR A 137 3.67 7.11 -25.69
CA TYR A 137 4.95 7.42 -25.09
C TYR A 137 5.78 6.13 -24.91
N ALA A 138 7.04 6.15 -25.32
CA ALA A 138 7.94 5.01 -25.20
C ALA A 138 7.34 3.68 -25.74
N GLY A 139 6.55 3.76 -26.84
CA GLY A 139 5.89 2.59 -27.44
C GLY A 139 4.63 2.10 -26.72
N PHE A 140 4.20 2.76 -25.67
CA PHE A 140 2.98 2.43 -24.90
C PHE A 140 1.83 3.40 -25.22
N ASP A 141 0.62 2.86 -25.28
CA ASP A 141 -0.60 3.66 -25.34
C ASP A 141 -0.98 4.14 -23.92
N LEU A 142 -1.12 5.45 -23.74
CA LEU A 142 -1.52 6.06 -22.48
C LEU A 142 -2.99 6.47 -22.56
N PHE A 143 -3.80 5.87 -21.71
CA PHE A 143 -5.25 6.05 -21.64
C PHE A 143 -5.58 7.01 -20.49
N ALA A 144 -6.32 8.09 -20.78
CA ALA A 144 -6.73 9.02 -19.74
C ALA A 144 -7.93 8.48 -18.94
N PHE A 145 -7.91 8.68 -17.63
CA PHE A 145 -9.13 8.54 -16.84
C PHE A 145 -10.07 9.72 -17.13
N GLY A 146 -11.30 9.42 -17.52
CA GLY A 146 -12.27 10.44 -17.88
C GLY A 146 -12.05 11.00 -19.29
N SER A 147 -12.32 12.29 -19.47
CA SER A 147 -12.30 12.93 -20.80
C SER A 147 -10.91 13.17 -21.39
N GLY A 148 -9.84 12.99 -20.62
CA GLY A 148 -8.48 13.32 -21.05
C GLY A 148 -8.21 14.81 -21.29
N ALA A 149 -9.15 15.68 -20.91
CA ALA A 149 -9.03 17.12 -21.12
C ALA A 149 -8.14 17.81 -20.06
N ASP A 150 -7.92 17.15 -18.92
CA ASP A 150 -7.05 17.65 -17.85
C ASP A 150 -5.62 17.12 -18.03
N PRO A 151 -4.64 17.99 -18.34
CA PRO A 151 -3.23 17.58 -18.44
C PRO A 151 -2.64 17.06 -17.11
N ALA A 152 -3.21 17.45 -15.97
CA ALA A 152 -2.89 16.96 -14.65
C ALA A 152 -3.71 15.71 -14.28
N GLY A 153 -4.53 15.21 -15.18
CA GLY A 153 -5.37 14.03 -14.98
C GLY A 153 -4.54 12.76 -14.78
N THR A 154 -5.19 11.75 -14.24
CA THR A 154 -4.61 10.42 -14.09
C THR A 154 -4.69 9.67 -15.42
N PHE A 155 -3.61 9.00 -15.77
CA PHE A 155 -3.50 8.13 -16.94
C PHE A 155 -3.14 6.71 -16.49
N PHE A 156 -3.40 5.75 -17.36
CA PHE A 156 -2.95 4.38 -17.18
C PHE A 156 -2.45 3.78 -18.50
N THR A 157 -1.67 2.73 -18.39
CA THR A 157 -1.20 1.93 -19.53
C THR A 157 -1.08 0.48 -19.10
N PHE A 158 -1.14 -0.42 -20.09
CA PHE A 158 -0.82 -1.83 -19.86
C PHE A 158 0.62 -2.07 -20.27
N LEU A 159 1.40 -2.60 -19.34
CA LEU A 159 2.77 -3.02 -19.59
C LEU A 159 2.79 -4.41 -20.25
N ASP A 160 1.79 -5.23 -19.91
CA ASP A 160 1.40 -6.49 -20.54
C ASP A 160 -0.04 -6.88 -20.12
N SER A 161 -0.47 -8.12 -20.38
CA SER A 161 -1.81 -8.61 -20.03
C SER A 161 -2.02 -8.87 -18.52
N SER A 162 -0.94 -8.85 -17.72
CA SER A 162 -0.96 -9.09 -16.29
C SER A 162 -0.55 -7.88 -15.45
N LEU A 163 0.03 -6.85 -16.07
CA LEU A 163 0.62 -5.71 -15.39
C LEU A 163 0.17 -4.39 -16.04
N ALA A 164 -0.39 -3.51 -15.24
CA ALA A 164 -0.73 -2.14 -15.61
C ALA A 164 0.03 -1.12 -14.75
N ALA A 165 0.32 0.05 -15.32
CA ALA A 165 0.85 1.21 -14.59
C ALA A 165 -0.12 2.38 -14.69
N PHE A 166 -0.17 3.23 -13.66
CA PHE A 166 -1.05 4.39 -13.61
C PHE A 166 -0.45 5.52 -12.78
N GLY A 167 -0.93 6.73 -12.99
CA GLY A 167 -0.48 7.92 -12.28
C GLY A 167 -0.80 9.20 -13.05
N GLN A 168 -0.35 10.33 -12.55
CA GLN A 168 -0.34 11.54 -13.36
C GLN A 168 0.59 11.35 -14.56
N LEU A 169 0.33 12.08 -15.64
CA LEU A 169 1.04 11.88 -16.91
C LEU A 169 2.57 11.92 -16.77
N HIS A 170 3.09 12.84 -15.94
CA HIS A 170 4.55 12.97 -15.73
C HIS A 170 5.11 11.80 -14.92
N ASP A 171 4.38 11.28 -13.93
CA ASP A 171 4.82 10.15 -13.12
C ASP A 171 4.73 8.84 -13.91
N LEU A 172 3.65 8.67 -14.70
CA LEU A 172 3.51 7.52 -15.59
C LEU A 172 4.64 7.47 -16.61
N LYS A 173 5.02 8.62 -17.21
CA LYS A 173 6.17 8.71 -18.09
C LYS A 173 7.46 8.35 -17.37
N ALA A 174 7.66 8.82 -16.12
CA ALA A 174 8.83 8.45 -15.33
C ALA A 174 8.92 6.94 -15.04
N ILE A 175 7.80 6.25 -14.82
CA ILE A 175 7.75 4.78 -14.73
C ILE A 175 8.23 4.15 -16.04
N LEU A 176 7.76 4.64 -17.18
CA LEU A 176 8.15 4.12 -18.50
C LEU A 176 9.63 4.38 -18.81
N ASP A 177 10.16 5.56 -18.43
CA ASP A 177 11.59 5.90 -18.57
C ASP A 177 12.48 4.94 -17.76
N VAL A 178 12.06 4.55 -16.55
CA VAL A 178 12.77 3.53 -15.76
C VAL A 178 12.76 2.18 -16.48
N ARG A 179 11.62 1.76 -17.01
CA ARG A 179 11.49 0.48 -17.73
C ARG A 179 12.33 0.43 -19.02
N GLU A 180 12.44 1.56 -19.73
CA GLU A 180 13.31 1.69 -20.91
C GLU A 180 14.80 1.84 -20.55
N GLY A 181 15.15 1.87 -19.27
CA GLY A 181 16.52 2.01 -18.79
C GLY A 181 17.10 3.42 -18.92
N SER A 182 16.26 4.44 -19.20
CA SER A 182 16.69 5.84 -19.30
C SER A 182 16.72 6.56 -17.93
N ALA A 183 16.13 5.96 -16.90
CA ALA A 183 16.14 6.44 -15.52
C ALA A 183 16.44 5.31 -14.52
N GLN A 184 16.91 5.67 -13.32
CA GLN A 184 17.22 4.70 -12.27
C GLN A 184 15.95 4.22 -11.58
N ALA A 185 15.87 2.91 -11.31
CA ALA A 185 14.78 2.26 -10.62
C ALA A 185 14.91 2.36 -9.09
N LEU A 186 13.77 2.21 -8.41
CA LEU A 186 13.67 2.23 -6.95
C LEU A 186 14.46 1.11 -6.26
N ASP A 187 14.67 -0.02 -6.92
CA ASP A 187 15.49 -1.13 -6.42
C ASP A 187 16.96 -0.73 -6.17
N THR A 188 17.44 0.36 -6.78
CA THR A 188 18.76 0.95 -6.50
C THR A 188 18.81 1.72 -5.17
N ASN A 189 17.66 2.06 -4.57
CA ASN A 189 17.55 2.74 -3.28
C ASN A 189 17.73 1.75 -2.13
N GLN A 190 18.98 1.51 -1.73
CA GLN A 190 19.36 0.54 -0.69
C GLN A 190 18.65 0.77 0.65
N LYS A 191 18.36 2.04 1.01
CA LYS A 191 17.69 2.36 2.27
C LYS A 191 16.23 1.90 2.26
N LEU A 192 15.50 2.19 1.19
CA LEU A 192 14.11 1.78 1.06
C LEU A 192 14.01 0.25 0.93
N ARG A 193 14.91 -0.37 0.18
CA ARG A 193 15.02 -1.84 0.06
C ARG A 193 15.24 -2.53 1.40
N GLY A 194 16.07 -1.93 2.28
CA GLY A 194 16.27 -2.45 3.63
C GLY A 194 14.97 -2.48 4.44
N PHE A 195 14.16 -1.42 4.35
CA PHE A 195 12.87 -1.36 5.03
C PHE A 195 11.81 -2.27 4.38
N GLU A 196 11.80 -2.38 3.06
CA GLU A 196 10.85 -3.25 2.35
C GLU A 196 11.06 -4.72 2.72
N ALA A 197 12.30 -5.17 2.81
CA ALA A 197 12.62 -6.54 3.21
C ALA A 197 12.12 -6.93 4.61
N GLU A 198 11.85 -5.96 5.49
CA GLU A 198 11.24 -6.21 6.81
C GLU A 198 9.73 -6.47 6.73
N LEU A 199 9.07 -6.01 5.67
CA LEU A 199 7.61 -6.08 5.49
C LEU A 199 7.19 -7.12 4.45
N GLU A 200 8.12 -7.60 3.63
CA GLU A 200 7.85 -8.53 2.55
C GLU A 200 7.22 -9.84 3.07
N GLY A 201 6.04 -10.18 2.53
CA GLY A 201 5.33 -11.42 2.88
C GLY A 201 4.70 -11.46 4.27
N VAL A 202 4.75 -10.37 5.04
CA VAL A 202 4.28 -10.35 6.44
C VAL A 202 2.77 -10.05 6.52
N SER A 203 2.25 -9.16 5.65
CA SER A 203 0.87 -8.68 5.73
C SER A 203 0.29 -8.40 4.34
N PRO A 204 -1.04 -8.52 4.15
CA PRO A 204 -1.69 -8.16 2.89
C PRO A 204 -1.67 -6.66 2.58
N GLN A 205 -1.43 -5.82 3.58
CA GLN A 205 -1.31 -4.38 3.41
C GLN A 205 -0.16 -3.83 4.24
N TRP A 206 0.71 -3.06 3.62
CA TRP A 206 1.81 -2.39 4.30
C TRP A 206 2.26 -1.14 3.54
N GLY A 207 3.04 -0.29 4.20
CA GLY A 207 3.67 0.85 3.56
C GLY A 207 4.90 1.34 4.29
N ILE A 208 5.68 2.15 3.57
CA ILE A 208 6.93 2.74 4.01
C ILE A 208 6.90 4.22 3.63
N LEU A 209 7.16 5.07 4.61
CA LEU A 209 7.37 6.50 4.43
C LEU A 209 8.78 6.84 4.87
N THR A 210 9.52 7.58 4.05
CA THR A 210 10.90 7.96 4.37
C THR A 210 11.08 9.47 4.39
N GLY A 211 12.15 9.96 5.02
CA GLY A 211 12.50 11.37 5.06
C GLY A 211 11.41 12.25 5.68
N LYS A 212 11.16 13.42 5.08
CA LYS A 212 10.16 14.37 5.57
C LYS A 212 8.73 13.86 5.52
N ALA A 213 8.41 12.96 4.59
CA ALA A 213 7.10 12.34 4.50
C ALA A 213 6.73 11.57 5.78
N ALA A 214 7.70 10.87 6.37
CA ALA A 214 7.50 10.17 7.64
C ALA A 214 7.14 11.14 8.78
N GLY A 215 7.83 12.28 8.86
CA GLY A 215 7.52 13.33 9.84
C GLY A 215 6.16 13.99 9.60
N ASN A 216 5.82 14.28 8.35
CA ASN A 216 4.56 14.93 7.98
C ASN A 216 3.33 14.08 8.31
N VAL A 217 3.43 12.76 8.17
CA VAL A 217 2.34 11.84 8.57
C VAL A 217 2.23 11.73 10.09
N ALA A 218 3.35 11.72 10.81
CA ALA A 218 3.34 11.64 12.26
C ALA A 218 2.83 12.94 12.94
N ALA A 219 3.05 14.10 12.30
CA ALA A 219 2.73 15.41 12.90
C ALA A 219 1.25 15.60 13.28
N PRO A 220 0.24 15.31 12.43
CA PRO A 220 -1.18 15.45 12.80
C PRO A 220 -1.58 14.54 13.95
N TRP A 221 -1.05 13.32 14.01
CA TRP A 221 -1.30 12.37 15.08
C TRP A 221 -0.77 12.85 16.42
N LEU A 222 0.44 13.39 16.44
CA LEU A 222 1.07 13.93 17.63
C LEU A 222 0.45 15.28 18.05
N ALA A 223 -0.10 16.05 17.11
CA ALA A 223 -0.77 17.32 17.39
C ALA A 223 -2.20 17.19 17.91
N GLY A 224 -2.79 15.98 17.93
CA GLY A 224 -4.16 15.74 18.41
C GLY A 224 -5.23 16.49 17.61
N GLY A 225 -5.01 16.75 16.32
CA GLY A 225 -5.98 17.40 15.42
C GLY A 225 -6.23 18.90 15.68
N LYS A 226 -5.60 19.51 16.67
CA LYS A 226 -5.67 20.96 16.91
C LYS A 226 -4.41 21.65 16.40
N LYS A 227 -4.53 22.91 15.96
CA LYS A 227 -3.36 23.78 15.70
C LYS A 227 -2.61 23.95 17.02
N ASN A 228 -1.72 23.03 17.30
CA ASN A 228 -0.92 23.05 18.51
C ASN A 228 0.17 24.11 18.40
N THR A 229 0.38 24.88 19.45
CA THR A 229 1.47 25.86 19.57
C THR A 229 2.82 25.19 19.90
N ILE A 230 2.86 23.86 20.05
CA ILE A 230 4.07 23.12 20.35
C ILE A 230 4.80 22.87 19.02
N ASP A 231 6.02 23.37 18.93
CA ASP A 231 6.90 23.03 17.79
C ASP A 231 7.32 21.56 17.88
N MET A 232 6.70 20.73 17.06
CA MET A 232 7.00 19.30 16.98
C MET A 232 8.22 18.98 16.13
N THR A 233 8.80 19.96 15.44
CA THR A 233 9.91 19.77 14.48
C THR A 233 11.09 19.01 15.10
N ALA A 234 11.48 19.38 16.33
CA ALA A 234 12.58 18.74 17.03
C ALA A 234 12.35 17.23 17.29
N PHE A 235 11.09 16.81 17.48
CA PHE A 235 10.72 15.40 17.67
C PHE A 235 10.57 14.63 16.37
N LEU A 236 10.18 15.31 15.28
CA LEU A 236 9.92 14.69 13.99
C LEU A 236 11.17 14.61 13.11
N GLN A 237 12.09 15.58 13.24
CA GLN A 237 13.32 15.62 12.44
C GLN A 237 14.19 14.35 12.55
N PRO A 238 14.31 13.67 13.72
CA PRO A 238 15.09 12.45 13.81
C PRO A 238 14.44 11.21 13.20
N ILE A 239 13.19 11.29 12.71
CA ILE A 239 12.51 10.15 12.09
C ILE A 239 13.13 9.90 10.72
N GLN A 240 13.63 8.69 10.50
CA GLN A 240 14.19 8.26 9.22
C GLN A 240 13.15 7.60 8.32
N ALA A 241 12.28 6.80 8.93
CA ALA A 241 11.20 6.11 8.24
C ALA A 241 10.06 5.78 9.22
N VAL A 242 8.87 5.65 8.67
CA VAL A 242 7.71 5.02 9.30
C VAL A 242 7.32 3.85 8.43
N LEU A 243 7.32 2.66 9.01
CA LEU A 243 6.83 1.43 8.41
C LEU A 243 5.49 1.12 9.07
N TYR A 244 4.53 0.66 8.28
CA TYR A 244 3.28 0.16 8.85
C TYR A 244 2.81 -1.08 8.11
N ARG A 245 2.08 -1.94 8.80
CA ARG A 245 1.33 -3.05 8.23
C ARG A 245 -0.05 -3.13 8.86
N VAL A 246 -0.99 -3.67 8.11
CA VAL A 246 -2.37 -3.87 8.56
C VAL A 246 -2.78 -5.31 8.32
N ASP A 247 -3.13 -5.99 9.40
CA ASP A 247 -3.64 -7.36 9.38
C ASP A 247 -5.14 -7.35 9.69
N TRP A 248 -5.89 -8.27 9.07
CA TRP A 248 -7.34 -8.38 9.16
C TRP A 248 -7.73 -9.77 9.62
N ASP A 249 -8.21 -9.86 10.86
CA ASP A 249 -8.68 -11.11 11.48
C ASP A 249 -9.76 -10.80 12.54
N GLY A 250 -11.03 -10.73 12.11
CA GLY A 250 -12.14 -10.34 12.97
C GLY A 250 -12.11 -8.87 13.42
N GLY A 251 -11.47 -8.02 12.64
CA GLY A 251 -11.18 -6.61 12.86
C GLY A 251 -9.85 -6.25 12.21
N PHE A 252 -9.21 -5.18 12.65
CA PHE A 252 -7.88 -4.81 12.18
C PHE A 252 -6.85 -4.78 13.31
N THR A 253 -5.61 -5.09 12.96
CA THR A 253 -4.42 -4.81 13.78
C THR A 253 -3.44 -4.01 12.92
N VAL A 254 -3.06 -2.83 13.40
CA VAL A 254 -2.04 -1.98 12.76
C VAL A 254 -0.78 -2.07 13.58
N HIS A 255 0.31 -2.43 12.92
CA HIS A 255 1.66 -2.39 13.49
C HIS A 255 2.42 -1.25 12.82
N ILE A 256 2.98 -0.35 13.61
CA ILE A 256 3.77 0.78 13.11
C ILE A 256 5.15 0.72 13.74
N SER A 257 6.19 0.78 12.92
CA SER A 257 7.58 0.89 13.35
C SER A 257 8.16 2.23 12.90
N VAL A 258 8.51 3.08 13.86
CA VAL A 258 9.14 4.38 13.62
C VAL A 258 10.64 4.23 13.80
N ALA A 259 11.39 4.25 12.70
CA ALA A 259 12.85 4.20 12.72
C ALA A 259 13.42 5.60 12.94
N CYS A 260 14.20 5.78 14.00
CA CYS A 260 14.87 7.03 14.36
C CYS A 260 16.38 6.97 14.06
N VAL A 261 17.01 8.13 14.02
CA VAL A 261 18.47 8.25 13.82
C VAL A 261 19.23 7.62 14.98
N THR A 262 18.75 7.81 16.22
CA THR A 262 19.41 7.33 17.45
C THR A 262 18.41 6.70 18.43
N PRO A 263 18.88 5.85 19.37
CA PRO A 263 18.04 5.34 20.45
C PRO A 263 17.45 6.43 21.35
N GLU A 264 18.17 7.53 21.57
CA GLU A 264 17.71 8.65 22.39
C GLU A 264 16.53 9.36 21.71
N SER A 265 16.56 9.49 20.38
CA SER A 265 15.45 10.05 19.62
C SER A 265 14.19 9.18 19.71
N ALA A 266 14.35 7.86 19.63
CA ALA A 266 13.24 6.92 19.83
C ALA A 266 12.69 6.99 21.27
N ALA A 267 13.57 7.10 22.27
CA ALA A 267 13.18 7.30 23.67
C ALA A 267 12.40 8.61 23.87
N GLY A 268 12.83 9.69 23.25
CA GLY A 268 12.14 10.98 23.28
C GLY A 268 10.73 10.92 22.71
N LEU A 269 10.56 10.25 21.55
CA LEU A 269 9.24 10.01 20.96
C LEU A 269 8.36 9.13 21.84
N PHE A 270 8.91 8.09 22.45
CA PHE A 270 8.20 7.20 23.38
C PHE A 270 7.70 7.96 24.60
N GLN A 271 8.55 8.81 25.20
CA GLN A 271 8.16 9.65 26.33
C GLN A 271 7.06 10.66 25.95
N LEU A 272 7.21 11.32 24.80
CA LEU A 272 6.20 12.23 24.27
C LEU A 272 4.84 11.53 24.10
N LEU A 273 4.82 10.35 23.49
CA LEU A 273 3.61 9.57 23.31
C LEU A 273 2.95 9.23 24.64
N ASN A 274 3.71 8.82 25.66
CA ASN A 274 3.19 8.52 26.98
C ASN A 274 2.59 9.78 27.68
N ILE A 275 3.23 10.94 27.51
CA ILE A 275 2.67 12.22 28.00
C ILE A 275 1.35 12.52 27.28
N LEU A 276 1.29 12.36 25.97
CA LEU A 276 0.09 12.58 25.18
C LEU A 276 -1.04 11.62 25.57
N LYS A 277 -0.76 10.33 25.77
CA LYS A 277 -1.76 9.34 26.23
C LYS A 277 -2.33 9.69 27.59
N SER A 278 -1.55 10.29 28.50
CA SER A 278 -1.98 10.67 29.85
C SER A 278 -2.67 12.04 29.91
N ALA A 279 -2.59 12.84 28.85
CA ALA A 279 -3.15 14.19 28.84
C ALA A 279 -4.68 14.20 28.67
N PRO A 280 -5.45 14.90 29.52
CA PRO A 280 -6.93 14.98 29.42
C PRO A 280 -7.41 15.53 28.06
N VAL A 281 -6.57 16.25 27.35
CA VAL A 281 -6.87 16.85 26.04
C VAL A 281 -7.18 15.78 24.99
N PHE A 282 -6.53 14.62 25.05
CA PHE A 282 -6.82 13.50 24.14
C PHE A 282 -8.10 12.75 24.48
N SER A 283 -8.49 12.73 25.75
CA SER A 283 -9.75 12.15 26.20
C SER A 283 -10.97 13.05 25.92
N ALA A 284 -10.78 14.37 25.78
CA ALA A 284 -11.85 15.37 25.68
C ALA A 284 -11.96 16.05 24.30
N SER A 285 -10.98 15.89 23.42
CA SER A 285 -10.93 16.64 22.16
C SER A 285 -11.56 15.87 21.03
N GLY A 286 -12.88 16.04 20.82
CA GLY A 286 -13.53 16.08 19.47
C GLY A 286 -13.27 14.99 18.43
N GLY A 287 -12.37 14.09 18.65
CA GLY A 287 -12.30 12.84 17.91
C GLY A 287 -13.51 12.00 18.35
N GLY A 288 -14.30 11.49 17.40
CA GLY A 288 -15.45 10.64 17.72
C GLY A 288 -15.07 9.49 18.68
N PRO A 289 -16.04 8.79 19.26
CA PRO A 289 -15.81 7.76 20.29
C PRO A 289 -14.73 6.70 19.90
N GLY A 290 -14.48 6.49 18.60
CA GLY A 290 -13.53 5.50 18.10
C GLY A 290 -12.06 5.94 18.14
N SER A 291 -11.74 7.23 17.89
CA SER A 291 -10.33 7.69 17.90
C SER A 291 -9.76 7.72 19.32
N ALA A 292 -10.58 8.06 20.30
CA ALA A 292 -10.20 8.00 21.71
C ALA A 292 -9.94 6.54 22.16
N SER A 293 -10.74 5.59 21.69
CA SER A 293 -10.58 4.17 22.03
C SER A 293 -9.31 3.57 21.42
N LEU A 294 -8.94 3.96 20.21
CA LEU A 294 -7.72 3.48 19.55
C LEU A 294 -6.44 3.96 20.23
N LEU A 295 -6.39 5.24 20.62
CA LEU A 295 -5.26 5.77 21.38
C LEU A 295 -5.13 5.15 22.77
N GLN A 296 -6.25 4.81 23.41
CA GLN A 296 -6.25 4.10 24.68
C GLN A 296 -5.72 2.67 24.55
N ASN A 297 -6.03 2.00 23.45
CA ASN A 297 -5.58 0.64 23.13
C ASN A 297 -4.22 0.60 22.41
N LEU A 298 -3.60 1.76 22.15
CA LEU A 298 -2.29 1.82 21.51
C LEU A 298 -1.22 1.32 22.48
N GLU A 299 -0.60 0.21 22.17
CA GLU A 299 0.58 -0.28 22.86
C GLU A 299 1.83 0.33 22.21
N ALA A 300 2.81 0.70 23.03
CA ALA A 300 4.03 1.31 22.54
C ALA A 300 5.23 0.72 23.24
N HIS A 301 6.23 0.34 22.46
CA HIS A 301 7.48 -0.23 22.93
C HIS A 301 8.68 0.43 22.24
N GLN A 302 9.73 0.73 23.00
CA GLN A 302 11.00 1.17 22.42
C GLN A 302 11.96 -0.01 22.33
N ASN A 303 12.55 -0.17 21.14
CA ASN A 303 13.59 -1.18 20.90
C ASN A 303 14.76 -0.52 20.15
N GLY A 304 15.84 -0.20 20.88
CA GLY A 304 16.98 0.52 20.33
C GLY A 304 16.55 1.86 19.71
N SER A 305 16.85 2.07 18.44
CA SER A 305 16.47 3.28 17.68
C SER A 305 15.07 3.19 17.05
N ARG A 306 14.24 2.23 17.47
CA ARG A 306 12.86 2.07 16.96
C ARG A 306 11.83 2.31 18.05
N LEU A 307 10.73 2.92 17.65
CA LEU A 307 9.49 2.96 18.42
C LEU A 307 8.47 2.11 17.70
N GLU A 308 8.03 1.04 18.36
CA GLU A 308 7.01 0.10 17.86
C GLU A 308 5.66 0.46 18.48
N LEU A 309 4.63 0.54 17.66
CA LEU A 309 3.26 0.89 18.06
C LEU A 309 2.31 -0.17 17.51
N ASP A 310 1.47 -0.70 18.39
CA ASP A 310 0.45 -1.66 18.03
C ASP A 310 -0.93 -1.12 18.41
N ALA A 311 -1.87 -1.16 17.48
CA ALA A 311 -3.25 -0.77 17.70
C ALA A 311 -4.19 -1.78 17.03
N SER A 312 -5.26 -2.15 17.72
CA SER A 312 -6.28 -3.04 17.17
C SER A 312 -7.68 -2.51 17.46
N GLY A 313 -8.61 -2.88 16.62
CA GLY A 313 -9.99 -2.48 16.77
C GLY A 313 -10.93 -3.15 15.76
N PRO A 314 -12.25 -2.94 15.92
CA PRO A 314 -13.20 -3.38 14.91
C PRO A 314 -13.01 -2.58 13.61
N ALA A 315 -13.38 -3.19 12.48
CA ALA A 315 -13.11 -2.62 11.14
C ALA A 315 -13.70 -1.22 10.94
N ASP A 316 -14.85 -0.91 11.54
CA ASP A 316 -15.51 0.40 11.46
C ASP A 316 -14.78 1.51 12.24
N ALA A 317 -13.95 1.15 13.21
CA ALA A 317 -13.14 2.13 13.94
C ALA A 317 -12.01 2.71 13.07
N LEU A 318 -11.59 2.01 12.02
CA LEU A 318 -10.53 2.49 11.11
C LEU A 318 -10.93 3.77 10.35
N ASP A 319 -12.21 3.90 9.96
CA ASP A 319 -12.73 5.11 9.33
C ASP A 319 -12.52 6.38 10.18
N GLN A 320 -12.57 6.23 11.49
CA GLN A 320 -12.38 7.34 12.42
C GLN A 320 -10.91 7.72 12.53
N VAL A 321 -10.01 6.76 12.35
CA VAL A 321 -8.55 6.97 12.32
C VAL A 321 -8.14 7.72 11.06
N LEU A 322 -8.65 7.31 9.92
CA LEU A 322 -8.30 7.89 8.63
C LEU A 322 -8.79 9.35 8.50
N LYS A 323 -9.92 9.70 9.12
CA LYS A 323 -10.48 11.07 9.13
C LYS A 323 -9.71 12.06 10.02
N VAL A 324 -8.88 11.60 10.94
CA VAL A 324 -8.06 12.49 11.78
C VAL A 324 -6.92 13.13 11.00
N GLY A 325 -6.55 12.57 9.84
CA GLY A 325 -5.48 13.08 8.97
C GLY A 325 -5.95 14.03 7.85
N GLU A 326 -7.27 14.24 7.71
CA GLU A 326 -7.87 15.23 6.79
C GLU A 326 -8.13 16.57 7.53
#